data_3b5df221cf071cec18c8b62bd65e5d59
#
_entry.id   3b5df221cf071cec18c8b62bd65e5d59
#
_cell.length_a   1.000
_cell.length_b   1.000
_cell.length_c   1.000
_cell.angle_alpha   90.00
_cell.angle_beta   90.00
_cell.angle_gamma   90.00
#
_symmetry.space_group_name_H-M   'P 1'
#
loop_
_entity.id
_entity.type
_entity.pdbx_description
1 polymer ?
#
loop_
_entity_poly.entity_id
_entity_poly.type
_entity_poly.pdbx_seq_one_letter_code
_entity_poly.pdbx_strand_id
1 'polypeptide(L)'
;MATRRVMFGDQEVEIPEFNFKIIPLLVAALALWLFTGVYMVGPDEVGVVRTFGEYTRVAQSGLNYHFPYPIEQVNTPAVTEVKRIEIGFRTLNNGQYRTVEKESLMLTGDENIVDAEMIVQYKIKDPVAYLFKIVEPELTVREAAEASLRTVVGRNKIDETLTTGKFQIQEGTKTQLQLILDKYESGIHVVAVQLQDVSPPKEVIGAFKDVASAKEDKNRMVNQAEGYRNDIIPKARGEAEAMIRDAEGFRESRIKRSEGDAVKFTTILKEYRKAKSITQKRLYLETMEKVLPNIEKIIIPDKDSGNMLNLLNLNPGKGGKK
;
A
#
# COMPACT_ATOMS: atom_id res chain seq x y z
N MET A 1 -63.49 -11.52 59.16
CA MET A 1 -62.55 -12.65 59.11
C MET A 1 -63.25 -13.81 59.84
N ALA A 2 -63.57 -14.89 59.14
CA ALA A 2 -64.18 -16.06 59.77
C ALA A 2 -63.06 -16.86 60.43
N THR A 3 -63.18 -17.05 61.75
CA THR A 3 -62.22 -17.85 62.53
C THR A 3 -62.93 -19.16 62.92
N ARG A 4 -62.30 -20.29 62.71
CA ARG A 4 -62.77 -21.61 63.14
C ARG A 4 -62.19 -21.89 64.52
N ARG A 5 -63.05 -22.05 65.51
CA ARG A 5 -62.65 -22.42 66.89
C ARG A 5 -62.45 -23.93 66.95
N VAL A 6 -61.25 -24.36 67.32
CA VAL A 6 -60.93 -25.79 67.55
C VAL A 6 -60.59 -25.95 69.07
N MET A 7 -61.26 -26.83 69.76
CA MET A 7 -60.96 -27.15 71.17
C MET A 7 -59.73 -28.09 71.19
N PHE A 8 -58.69 -27.69 71.86
CA PHE A 8 -57.53 -28.51 72.23
C PHE A 8 -57.49 -28.56 73.76
N GLY A 9 -58.07 -29.59 74.35
CA GLY A 9 -58.22 -29.67 75.81
C GLY A 9 -59.15 -28.57 76.35
N ASP A 10 -58.81 -27.87 77.45
CA ASP A 10 -59.60 -26.80 78.08
C ASP A 10 -59.28 -25.39 77.46
N GLN A 11 -58.58 -25.27 76.36
CA GLN A 11 -58.32 -23.95 75.77
C GLN A 11 -58.87 -23.89 74.32
N GLU A 12 -59.68 -22.82 74.07
CA GLU A 12 -60.14 -22.46 72.72
C GLU A 12 -59.00 -21.76 71.98
N VAL A 13 -58.50 -22.39 70.90
CA VAL A 13 -57.54 -21.78 70.02
C VAL A 13 -58.28 -21.37 68.77
N GLU A 14 -58.26 -20.05 68.46
CA GLU A 14 -58.79 -19.52 67.22
C GLU A 14 -57.76 -19.69 66.11
N ILE A 15 -58.07 -20.60 65.18
CA ILE A 15 -57.24 -20.78 63.99
C ILE A 15 -57.85 -19.93 62.86
N PRO A 16 -57.11 -19.01 62.22
CA PRO A 16 -57.66 -18.24 61.12
C PRO A 16 -58.00 -19.19 59.93
N GLU A 17 -59.29 -19.14 59.49
CA GLU A 17 -59.73 -19.86 58.33
C GLU A 17 -58.91 -19.35 57.09
N PHE A 18 -57.97 -20.18 56.65
CA PHE A 18 -57.28 -19.94 55.38
C PHE A 18 -58.31 -20.01 54.27
N ASN A 19 -58.60 -18.86 53.64
CA ASN A 19 -59.53 -18.75 52.54
C ASN A 19 -58.97 -19.58 51.34
N PHE A 20 -59.45 -20.80 51.21
CA PHE A 20 -59.06 -21.74 50.10
C PHE A 20 -59.25 -21.14 48.72
N LYS A 21 -60.04 -20.03 48.58
CA LYS A 21 -60.24 -19.33 47.28
C LYS A 21 -59.08 -18.44 46.89
N ILE A 22 -58.12 -18.12 47.80
CA ILE A 22 -56.94 -17.29 47.50
C ILE A 22 -55.83 -18.16 46.96
N ILE A 23 -55.77 -19.46 47.25
CA ILE A 23 -54.74 -20.39 46.80
C ILE A 23 -54.62 -20.45 45.23
N PRO A 24 -55.75 -20.67 44.49
CA PRO A 24 -55.65 -20.70 43.00
C PRO A 24 -55.25 -19.37 42.43
N LEU A 25 -55.58 -18.24 43.04
CA LEU A 25 -55.14 -16.92 42.59
C LEU A 25 -53.67 -16.72 42.87
N LEU A 26 -53.11 -17.17 43.99
CA LEU A 26 -51.65 -17.14 44.24
C LEU A 26 -50.88 -18.08 43.28
N VAL A 27 -51.43 -19.27 43.02
CA VAL A 27 -50.80 -20.19 42.02
C VAL A 27 -50.81 -19.61 40.63
N ALA A 28 -51.91 -18.97 40.21
CA ALA A 28 -51.98 -18.29 38.93
C ALA A 28 -51.01 -17.10 38.85
N ALA A 29 -50.89 -16.30 39.94
CA ALA A 29 -49.93 -15.22 40.00
C ALA A 29 -48.48 -15.72 39.99
N LEU A 30 -48.17 -16.83 40.67
CA LEU A 30 -46.87 -17.47 40.64
C LEU A 30 -46.56 -18.06 39.27
N ALA A 31 -47.54 -18.68 38.63
CA ALA A 31 -47.35 -19.21 37.24
C ALA A 31 -47.10 -18.06 36.24
N LEU A 32 -47.86 -16.96 36.36
CA LEU A 32 -47.65 -15.78 35.51
C LEU A 32 -46.27 -15.17 35.76
N TRP A 33 -45.82 -15.08 37.02
CA TRP A 33 -44.51 -14.59 37.38
C TRP A 33 -43.42 -15.50 36.83
N LEU A 34 -43.50 -16.83 36.92
CA LEU A 34 -42.55 -17.78 36.33
C LEU A 34 -42.49 -17.66 34.80
N PHE A 35 -43.62 -17.37 34.15
CA PHE A 35 -43.67 -17.22 32.70
C PHE A 35 -42.88 -16.00 32.19
N THR A 36 -42.65 -14.97 33.02
CA THR A 36 -41.82 -13.81 32.68
C THR A 36 -40.33 -14.13 32.58
N GLY A 37 -39.91 -15.33 32.98
CA GLY A 37 -38.51 -15.78 32.90
C GLY A 37 -38.08 -16.29 31.50
N VAL A 38 -38.97 -16.34 30.52
CA VAL A 38 -38.61 -16.76 29.15
C VAL A 38 -37.97 -15.58 28.42
N TYR A 39 -36.77 -15.80 27.87
CA TYR A 39 -36.06 -14.79 27.09
C TYR A 39 -35.37 -15.43 25.86
N MET A 40 -35.05 -14.61 24.89
CA MET A 40 -34.40 -15.01 23.66
C MET A 40 -33.02 -14.34 23.59
N VAL A 41 -31.99 -15.14 23.30
CA VAL A 41 -30.63 -14.68 23.04
C VAL A 41 -30.42 -14.65 21.54
N GLY A 42 -29.99 -13.51 21.00
CA GLY A 42 -29.68 -13.34 19.59
C GLY A 42 -28.54 -14.24 19.10
N PRO A 43 -28.40 -14.43 17.78
CA PRO A 43 -27.32 -15.26 17.20
C PRO A 43 -25.91 -14.70 17.45
N ASP A 44 -25.80 -13.39 17.62
CA ASP A 44 -24.53 -12.70 17.86
C ASP A 44 -24.25 -12.45 19.35
N GLU A 45 -25.17 -12.85 20.22
CA GLU A 45 -25.15 -12.59 21.66
C GLU A 45 -24.90 -13.86 22.45
N VAL A 46 -24.46 -13.67 23.68
CA VAL A 46 -24.35 -14.73 24.69
C VAL A 46 -25.01 -14.25 25.95
N GLY A 47 -25.95 -15.05 26.48
CA GLY A 47 -26.63 -14.72 27.71
C GLY A 47 -25.75 -15.04 28.92
N VAL A 48 -25.43 -14.05 29.74
CA VAL A 48 -24.75 -14.24 31.05
C VAL A 48 -25.75 -14.06 32.15
N VAL A 49 -26.05 -15.17 32.84
CA VAL A 49 -27.06 -15.22 33.91
C VAL A 49 -26.40 -15.01 35.26
N ARG A 50 -26.98 -14.10 36.06
CA ARG A 50 -26.57 -13.79 37.43
C ARG A 50 -27.69 -14.16 38.38
N THR A 51 -27.39 -14.92 39.44
CA THR A 51 -28.32 -15.23 40.49
C THR A 51 -27.94 -14.42 41.75
N PHE A 52 -28.81 -13.51 42.19
CA PHE A 52 -28.57 -12.56 43.30
C PHE A 52 -27.27 -11.75 43.13
N GLY A 53 -26.86 -11.49 41.85
CA GLY A 53 -25.66 -10.71 41.52
C GLY A 53 -24.42 -11.55 41.24
N GLU A 54 -24.38 -12.82 41.62
CA GLU A 54 -23.27 -13.74 41.36
C GLU A 54 -23.44 -14.42 40.00
N TYR A 55 -22.35 -14.56 39.25
CA TYR A 55 -22.33 -15.30 37.99
C TYR A 55 -22.67 -16.77 38.20
N THR A 56 -23.62 -17.29 37.43
CA THR A 56 -24.09 -18.69 37.58
C THR A 56 -23.81 -19.51 36.32
N ARG A 57 -24.25 -19.03 35.15
CA ARG A 57 -24.13 -19.78 33.89
C ARG A 57 -24.14 -18.88 32.67
N VAL A 58 -23.64 -19.45 31.56
CA VAL A 58 -23.73 -18.85 30.22
C VAL A 58 -24.83 -19.58 29.44
N ALA A 59 -25.73 -18.80 28.82
CA ALA A 59 -26.77 -19.29 27.92
C ALA A 59 -26.37 -19.04 26.46
N GLN A 60 -26.52 -20.04 25.61
CA GLN A 60 -26.24 -19.93 24.17
C GLN A 60 -27.41 -19.27 23.43
N SER A 61 -27.19 -18.89 22.16
CA SER A 61 -28.23 -18.32 21.31
C SER A 61 -29.46 -19.24 21.21
N GLY A 62 -30.65 -18.63 21.20
CA GLY A 62 -31.95 -19.29 21.14
C GLY A 62 -32.84 -18.96 22.30
N LEU A 63 -33.88 -19.76 22.47
CA LEU A 63 -34.87 -19.62 23.57
C LEU A 63 -34.29 -20.21 24.85
N ASN A 64 -34.21 -19.37 25.88
CA ASN A 64 -33.67 -19.74 27.19
C ASN A 64 -34.66 -19.34 28.30
N TYR A 65 -34.43 -19.90 29.48
CA TYR A 65 -35.22 -19.60 30.66
C TYR A 65 -34.33 -19.19 31.85
N HIS A 66 -34.74 -18.15 32.55
CA HIS A 66 -34.15 -17.74 33.81
C HIS A 66 -35.24 -17.54 34.88
N PHE A 67 -34.88 -17.61 36.14
CA PHE A 67 -35.80 -17.27 37.19
C PHE A 67 -36.09 -15.75 37.14
N PRO A 68 -37.40 -15.38 37.22
CA PRO A 68 -37.77 -13.96 37.14
C PRO A 68 -37.12 -13.10 38.21
N TYR A 69 -36.99 -11.80 37.87
CA TYR A 69 -36.56 -10.81 38.86
C TYR A 69 -37.35 -10.94 40.17
N PRO A 70 -36.69 -10.84 41.36
CA PRO A 70 -35.31 -10.41 41.58
C PRO A 70 -34.27 -11.53 41.68
N ILE A 71 -34.60 -12.79 41.40
CA ILE A 71 -33.72 -13.95 41.61
C ILE A 71 -32.58 -13.97 40.59
N GLU A 72 -32.92 -13.95 39.30
CA GLU A 72 -31.92 -13.94 38.22
C GLU A 72 -32.05 -12.70 37.35
N GLN A 73 -30.91 -12.27 36.81
CA GLN A 73 -30.80 -11.23 35.80
C GLN A 73 -29.92 -11.71 34.69
N VAL A 74 -30.23 -11.33 33.43
CA VAL A 74 -29.49 -11.73 32.25
C VAL A 74 -28.91 -10.49 31.54
N ASN A 75 -27.64 -10.57 31.22
CA ASN A 75 -26.99 -9.62 30.35
C ASN A 75 -26.64 -10.35 29.03
N THR A 76 -26.91 -9.73 27.87
CA THR A 76 -26.68 -10.30 26.56
C THR A 76 -25.64 -9.50 25.76
N PRO A 77 -24.34 -9.58 26.12
CA PRO A 77 -23.31 -8.90 25.36
C PRO A 77 -23.14 -9.54 23.96
N ALA A 78 -23.02 -8.69 22.91
CA ALA A 78 -22.77 -9.14 21.57
C ALA A 78 -21.28 -9.55 21.44
N VAL A 79 -21.01 -10.86 21.33
CA VAL A 79 -19.65 -11.43 21.28
C VAL A 79 -19.09 -11.54 19.87
N THR A 80 -19.98 -11.66 18.88
CA THR A 80 -19.58 -11.80 17.48
C THR A 80 -19.35 -10.44 16.82
N GLU A 81 -19.99 -9.40 17.33
CA GLU A 81 -19.87 -8.05 16.82
C GLU A 81 -18.48 -7.48 17.05
N VAL A 82 -17.90 -6.92 15.99
CA VAL A 82 -16.65 -6.17 16.08
C VAL A 82 -16.96 -4.74 16.49
N LYS A 83 -16.66 -4.41 17.73
CA LYS A 83 -16.82 -3.06 18.27
C LYS A 83 -15.66 -2.18 17.83
N ARG A 84 -15.96 -0.89 17.60
CA ARG A 84 -15.00 0.13 17.18
C ARG A 84 -14.90 1.22 18.23
N ILE A 85 -13.67 1.58 18.59
CA ILE A 85 -13.36 2.72 19.45
C ILE A 85 -12.42 3.67 18.71
N GLU A 86 -12.71 4.96 18.81
CA GLU A 86 -11.93 6.06 18.25
C GLU A 86 -11.06 6.67 19.35
N ILE A 87 -9.77 6.85 19.07
CA ILE A 87 -8.78 7.44 19.96
C ILE A 87 -8.15 8.64 19.25
N GLY A 88 -8.06 9.78 19.94
CA GLY A 88 -7.54 11.03 19.39
C GLY A 88 -8.59 11.86 18.63
N PHE A 89 -9.71 11.28 18.26
CA PHE A 89 -10.80 11.98 17.59
C PHE A 89 -12.16 11.40 17.94
N ARG A 90 -13.21 12.12 17.55
CA ARG A 90 -14.60 11.65 17.65
C ARG A 90 -15.34 12.00 16.37
N THR A 91 -16.04 11.03 15.81
CA THR A 91 -16.94 11.24 14.67
C THR A 91 -18.25 11.84 15.16
N LEU A 92 -18.63 12.99 14.62
CA LEU A 92 -19.91 13.65 14.90
C LEU A 92 -21.01 13.10 13.99
N ASN A 93 -22.27 13.25 14.42
CA ASN A 93 -23.45 12.73 13.70
C ASN A 93 -23.61 13.28 12.27
N ASN A 94 -22.95 14.40 11.92
CA ASN A 94 -22.94 15.00 10.60
C ASN A 94 -21.77 14.53 9.71
N GLY A 95 -21.00 13.52 10.13
CA GLY A 95 -19.83 13.01 9.42
C GLY A 95 -18.56 13.86 9.54
N GLN A 96 -18.59 14.92 10.35
CA GLN A 96 -17.39 15.70 10.68
C GLN A 96 -16.59 15.04 11.79
N TYR A 97 -15.28 15.25 11.79
CA TYR A 97 -14.36 14.77 12.83
C TYR A 97 -14.00 15.92 13.78
N ARG A 98 -13.95 15.61 15.06
CA ARG A 98 -13.42 16.50 16.08
C ARG A 98 -12.23 15.83 16.75
N THR A 99 -11.06 16.42 16.58
CA THR A 99 -9.84 15.99 17.28
C THR A 99 -9.92 16.23 18.78
N VAL A 100 -9.44 15.29 19.57
CA VAL A 100 -9.32 15.36 21.02
C VAL A 100 -7.83 15.43 21.37
N GLU A 101 -7.30 16.65 21.42
CA GLU A 101 -5.86 16.93 21.60
C GLU A 101 -5.23 16.21 22.79
N LYS A 102 -5.97 16.01 23.89
CA LYS A 102 -5.48 15.29 25.07
C LYS A 102 -5.14 13.83 24.79
N GLU A 103 -5.84 13.21 23.85
CA GLU A 103 -5.66 11.81 23.46
C GLU A 103 -4.72 11.67 22.24
N SER A 104 -4.70 12.67 21.35
CA SER A 104 -3.99 12.60 20.07
C SER A 104 -2.55 13.10 20.13
N LEU A 105 -2.25 14.09 20.98
CA LEU A 105 -0.90 14.65 21.08
C LEU A 105 0.03 13.70 21.85
N MET A 106 1.10 13.28 21.18
CA MET A 106 2.08 12.34 21.72
C MET A 106 3.50 12.78 21.41
N LEU A 107 4.45 12.39 22.27
CA LEU A 107 5.87 12.64 22.10
C LEU A 107 6.52 11.41 21.45
N THR A 108 7.29 11.63 20.40
CA THR A 108 8.12 10.61 19.73
C THR A 108 9.44 10.39 20.46
N GLY A 109 10.17 9.33 20.13
CA GLY A 109 11.45 8.99 20.75
C GLY A 109 12.58 9.97 20.44
N ASP A 110 12.43 10.84 19.45
CA ASP A 110 13.32 11.94 19.08
C ASP A 110 12.80 13.32 19.52
N GLU A 111 11.95 13.33 20.57
CA GLU A 111 11.45 14.53 21.26
C GLU A 111 10.58 15.47 20.40
N ASN A 112 9.98 14.95 19.33
CA ASN A 112 9.03 15.70 18.53
C ASN A 112 7.59 15.41 18.97
N ILE A 113 6.70 16.38 18.80
CA ILE A 113 5.27 16.21 19.07
C ILE A 113 4.57 15.80 17.78
N VAL A 114 3.74 14.77 17.86
CA VAL A 114 2.88 14.30 16.77
C VAL A 114 1.43 14.26 17.23
N ASP A 115 0.53 14.55 16.33
CA ASP A 115 -0.91 14.32 16.44
C ASP A 115 -1.22 12.97 15.80
N ALA A 116 -1.61 11.98 16.61
CA ALA A 116 -1.85 10.62 16.16
C ALA A 116 -3.29 10.20 16.48
N GLU A 117 -4.05 9.89 15.44
CA GLU A 117 -5.41 9.41 15.51
C GLU A 117 -5.48 7.94 15.13
N MET A 118 -6.19 7.13 15.93
CA MET A 118 -6.34 5.71 15.63
C MET A 118 -7.74 5.17 15.92
N ILE A 119 -8.03 4.05 15.28
CA ILE A 119 -9.23 3.26 15.46
C ILE A 119 -8.80 1.89 15.96
N VAL A 120 -9.40 1.46 17.05
CA VAL A 120 -9.26 0.12 17.60
C VAL A 120 -10.53 -0.68 17.31
N GLN A 121 -10.35 -1.84 16.70
CA GLN A 121 -11.41 -2.82 16.50
C GLN A 121 -11.18 -3.99 17.45
N TYR A 122 -12.18 -4.32 18.23
CA TYR A 122 -12.10 -5.42 19.19
C TYR A 122 -13.39 -6.22 19.23
N LYS A 123 -13.33 -7.43 19.77
CA LYS A 123 -14.46 -8.28 20.04
C LYS A 123 -14.39 -8.84 21.46
N ILE A 124 -15.51 -9.25 21.98
CA ILE A 124 -15.59 -9.91 23.28
C ILE A 124 -15.25 -11.38 23.10
N LYS A 125 -14.16 -11.84 23.73
CA LYS A 125 -13.71 -13.24 23.72
C LYS A 125 -14.34 -14.01 24.87
N ASP A 126 -14.37 -13.40 26.06
CA ASP A 126 -14.97 -13.95 27.26
C ASP A 126 -15.99 -12.96 27.82
N PRO A 127 -17.31 -13.22 27.65
CA PRO A 127 -18.37 -12.33 28.12
C PRO A 127 -18.44 -12.22 29.65
N VAL A 128 -17.99 -13.24 30.36
CA VAL A 128 -18.00 -13.24 31.82
C VAL A 128 -16.92 -12.29 32.36
N ALA A 129 -15.70 -12.43 31.83
CA ALA A 129 -14.61 -11.53 32.21
C ALA A 129 -14.93 -10.07 31.82
N TYR A 130 -15.47 -9.85 30.61
CA TYR A 130 -15.90 -8.54 30.12
C TYR A 130 -16.90 -7.82 31.02
N LEU A 131 -17.87 -8.57 31.65
CA LEU A 131 -18.91 -7.99 32.47
C LEU A 131 -18.55 -7.87 33.97
N PHE A 132 -17.62 -8.70 34.48
CA PHE A 132 -17.36 -8.80 35.90
C PHE A 132 -15.96 -8.40 36.34
N LYS A 133 -14.98 -8.43 35.44
CA LYS A 133 -13.59 -8.08 35.78
C LYS A 133 -13.30 -6.60 35.62
N ILE A 134 -14.07 -5.89 34.78
CA ILE A 134 -13.86 -4.48 34.44
C ILE A 134 -15.17 -3.71 34.67
N VAL A 135 -15.05 -2.52 35.26
CA VAL A 135 -16.23 -1.68 35.59
C VAL A 135 -16.78 -1.01 34.33
N GLU A 136 -15.92 -0.40 33.54
CA GLU A 136 -16.25 0.31 32.25
C GLU A 136 -15.37 -0.20 31.13
N PRO A 137 -15.77 -1.31 30.47
CA PRO A 137 -14.88 -1.96 29.46
C PRO A 137 -14.49 -1.04 28.32
N GLU A 138 -15.40 -0.21 27.81
CA GLU A 138 -15.12 0.69 26.68
C GLU A 138 -14.13 1.80 27.06
N LEU A 139 -14.26 2.36 28.25
CA LEU A 139 -13.30 3.35 28.77
C LEU A 139 -11.93 2.70 28.99
N THR A 140 -11.92 1.52 29.61
CA THR A 140 -10.67 0.78 29.85
C THR A 140 -9.94 0.45 28.55
N VAL A 141 -10.63 0.00 27.51
CA VAL A 141 -10.00 -0.23 26.19
C VAL A 141 -9.46 1.06 25.61
N ARG A 142 -10.18 2.17 25.73
CA ARG A 142 -9.75 3.48 25.24
C ARG A 142 -8.46 3.94 25.91
N GLU A 143 -8.42 3.94 27.23
CA GLU A 143 -7.26 4.35 28.01
C GLU A 143 -6.06 3.43 27.80
N ALA A 144 -6.29 2.11 27.75
CA ALA A 144 -5.24 1.13 27.45
C ALA A 144 -4.70 1.29 26.02
N ALA A 145 -5.57 1.60 25.07
CA ALA A 145 -5.18 1.83 23.68
C ALA A 145 -4.37 3.12 23.52
N GLU A 146 -4.78 4.21 24.17
CA GLU A 146 -4.03 5.46 24.24
C GLU A 146 -2.64 5.24 24.85
N ALA A 147 -2.57 4.56 26.00
CA ALA A 147 -1.30 4.25 26.67
C ALA A 147 -0.38 3.37 25.81
N SER A 148 -0.96 2.40 25.10
CA SER A 148 -0.24 1.52 24.18
C SER A 148 0.33 2.27 22.99
N LEU A 149 -0.48 3.13 22.35
CA LEU A 149 -0.03 3.96 21.24
C LEU A 149 1.07 4.92 21.69
N ARG A 150 0.86 5.61 22.81
CA ARG A 150 1.87 6.53 23.39
C ARG A 150 3.19 5.84 23.70
N THR A 151 3.15 4.60 24.20
CA THR A 151 4.36 3.79 24.45
C THR A 151 5.08 3.42 23.17
N VAL A 152 4.36 3.04 22.13
CA VAL A 152 4.95 2.64 20.84
C VAL A 152 5.48 3.84 20.09
N VAL A 153 4.72 4.95 19.99
CA VAL A 153 5.16 6.20 19.37
C VAL A 153 6.40 6.75 20.06
N GLY A 154 6.44 6.73 21.40
CA GLY A 154 7.59 7.19 22.18
C GLY A 154 8.88 6.37 22.00
N ARG A 155 8.81 5.19 21.36
CA ARG A 155 9.99 4.39 21.01
C ARG A 155 10.45 4.60 19.57
N ASN A 156 9.64 5.21 18.71
CA ASN A 156 9.91 5.43 17.30
C ASN A 156 10.25 6.90 17.02
N LYS A 157 10.99 7.13 15.92
CA LYS A 157 11.29 8.48 15.45
C LYS A 157 10.12 9.07 14.67
N ILE A 158 10.07 10.39 14.60
CA ILE A 158 9.00 11.09 13.88
C ILE A 158 8.94 10.70 12.38
N ASP A 159 10.09 10.58 11.72
CA ASP A 159 10.16 10.19 10.31
C ASP A 159 9.52 8.81 10.07
N GLU A 160 9.76 7.83 10.95
CA GLU A 160 9.17 6.50 10.88
C GLU A 160 7.67 6.54 11.16
N THR A 161 7.26 7.37 12.12
CA THR A 161 5.86 7.51 12.52
C THR A 161 5.01 8.17 11.42
N LEU A 162 5.57 9.13 10.69
CA LEU A 162 4.87 9.83 9.60
C LEU A 162 4.84 9.05 8.27
N THR A 163 5.79 8.14 8.02
CA THR A 163 6.00 7.54 6.69
C THR A 163 5.89 6.03 6.69
N THR A 164 7.01 5.34 6.69
CA THR A 164 7.11 3.89 6.44
C THR A 164 6.80 3.02 7.65
N GLY A 165 6.89 3.58 8.86
CA GLY A 165 6.72 2.84 10.11
C GLY A 165 5.28 2.63 10.55
N LYS A 166 4.28 3.18 9.86
CA LYS A 166 2.86 3.10 10.27
C LYS A 166 2.40 1.66 10.54
N PHE A 167 2.76 0.73 9.69
CA PHE A 167 2.39 -0.68 9.88
C PHE A 167 3.03 -1.29 11.14
N GLN A 168 4.30 -0.99 11.40
CA GLN A 168 5.00 -1.49 12.60
C GLN A 168 4.41 -0.90 13.87
N ILE A 169 4.03 0.38 13.84
CA ILE A 169 3.37 1.05 14.96
C ILE A 169 1.98 0.45 15.21
N GLN A 170 1.19 0.16 14.18
CA GLN A 170 -0.11 -0.51 14.30
C GLN A 170 0.03 -1.88 14.95
N GLU A 171 0.92 -2.72 14.47
CA GLU A 171 1.15 -4.08 15.01
C GLU A 171 1.77 -4.04 16.42
N GLY A 172 2.71 -3.12 16.66
CA GLY A 172 3.28 -2.90 17.98
C GLY A 172 2.22 -2.44 18.99
N THR A 173 1.36 -1.51 18.60
CA THR A 173 0.26 -1.01 19.44
C THR A 173 -0.77 -2.10 19.72
N LYS A 174 -1.14 -2.90 18.71
CA LYS A 174 -2.03 -4.04 18.84
C LYS A 174 -1.50 -5.04 19.87
N THR A 175 -0.22 -5.41 19.74
CA THR A 175 0.44 -6.36 20.63
C THR A 175 0.51 -5.82 22.06
N GLN A 176 0.91 -4.56 22.23
CA GLN A 176 0.99 -3.92 23.53
C GLN A 176 -0.39 -3.78 24.19
N LEU A 177 -1.40 -3.39 23.42
CA LEU A 177 -2.78 -3.28 23.88
C LEU A 177 -3.32 -4.64 24.33
N GLN A 178 -3.13 -5.69 23.53
CA GLN A 178 -3.58 -7.05 23.91
C GLN A 178 -2.90 -7.52 25.19
N LEU A 179 -1.59 -7.26 25.37
CA LEU A 179 -0.87 -7.56 26.60
C LEU A 179 -1.50 -6.88 27.84
N ILE A 180 -1.85 -5.60 27.72
CA ILE A 180 -2.49 -4.85 28.82
C ILE A 180 -3.86 -5.42 29.13
N LEU A 181 -4.69 -5.67 28.10
CA LEU A 181 -6.04 -6.21 28.26
C LEU A 181 -6.04 -7.64 28.81
N ASP A 182 -5.05 -8.47 28.45
CA ASP A 182 -4.87 -9.80 29.00
C ASP A 182 -4.43 -9.75 30.47
N LYS A 183 -3.55 -8.81 30.82
CA LYS A 183 -3.14 -8.59 32.22
C LYS A 183 -4.30 -8.16 33.13
N TYR A 184 -5.26 -7.42 32.55
CA TYR A 184 -6.50 -7.03 33.26
C TYR A 184 -7.55 -8.14 33.26
N GLU A 185 -7.28 -9.27 32.62
CA GLU A 185 -8.24 -10.37 32.42
C GLU A 185 -9.58 -9.85 31.83
N SER A 186 -9.48 -8.91 30.90
CA SER A 186 -10.63 -8.15 30.38
C SER A 186 -11.61 -8.97 29.54
N GLY A 187 -11.23 -10.15 29.09
CA GLY A 187 -12.04 -10.96 28.18
C GLY A 187 -12.19 -10.36 26.78
N ILE A 188 -11.34 -9.39 26.41
CA ILE A 188 -11.38 -8.67 25.13
C ILE A 188 -10.27 -9.18 24.23
N HIS A 189 -10.60 -9.32 22.93
CA HIS A 189 -9.64 -9.63 21.88
C HIS A 189 -9.54 -8.49 20.87
N VAL A 190 -8.34 -7.94 20.68
CA VAL A 190 -8.07 -6.87 19.72
C VAL A 190 -7.95 -7.48 18.32
N VAL A 191 -8.88 -7.14 17.45
CA VAL A 191 -8.92 -7.61 16.05
C VAL A 191 -7.90 -6.84 15.22
N ALA A 192 -7.99 -5.51 15.23
CA ALA A 192 -7.11 -4.64 14.47
C ALA A 192 -6.92 -3.28 15.15
N VAL A 193 -5.77 -2.69 14.92
CA VAL A 193 -5.47 -1.29 15.24
C VAL A 193 -5.12 -0.60 13.93
N GLN A 194 -5.77 0.51 13.63
CA GLN A 194 -5.56 1.27 12.41
C GLN A 194 -5.27 2.73 12.76
N LEU A 195 -4.12 3.24 12.32
CA LEU A 195 -3.82 4.67 12.38
C LEU A 195 -4.63 5.37 11.30
N GLN A 196 -5.45 6.34 11.70
CA GLN A 196 -6.30 7.12 10.80
C GLN A 196 -5.49 8.26 10.18
N ASP A 197 -4.95 9.13 11.03
CA ASP A 197 -4.04 10.20 10.65
C ASP A 197 -2.88 10.29 11.62
N VAL A 198 -1.72 10.67 11.10
CA VAL A 198 -0.54 10.99 11.89
C VAL A 198 0.12 12.18 11.22
N SER A 199 0.12 13.29 11.91
CA SER A 199 0.63 14.56 11.40
C SER A 199 1.36 15.35 12.49
N PRO A 200 2.28 16.28 12.12
CA PRO A 200 2.80 17.24 13.08
C PRO A 200 1.69 18.21 13.53
N PRO A 201 1.79 18.80 14.72
CA PRO A 201 0.89 19.85 15.18
C PRO A 201 0.77 20.98 14.14
N LYS A 202 -0.42 21.60 14.06
CA LYS A 202 -0.75 22.64 13.07
C LYS A 202 0.22 23.81 13.06
N GLU A 203 0.79 24.15 14.21
CA GLU A 203 1.73 25.26 14.42
C GLU A 203 3.06 25.04 13.71
N VAL A 204 3.49 23.79 13.56
CA VAL A 204 4.81 23.44 13.00
C VAL A 204 4.73 22.73 11.64
N ILE A 205 3.53 22.46 11.14
CA ILE A 205 3.31 21.71 9.88
C ILE A 205 4.00 22.40 8.67
N GLY A 206 4.06 23.74 8.67
CA GLY A 206 4.77 24.52 7.65
C GLY A 206 6.26 24.21 7.61
N ALA A 207 6.92 24.23 8.77
CA ALA A 207 8.36 23.94 8.90
C ALA A 207 8.67 22.48 8.49
N PHE A 208 7.83 21.52 8.88
CA PHE A 208 7.99 20.12 8.46
C PHE A 208 7.83 19.92 6.95
N LYS A 209 6.89 20.64 6.31
CA LYS A 209 6.74 20.63 4.85
C LYS A 209 7.97 21.19 4.14
N ASP A 210 8.56 22.26 4.66
CA ASP A 210 9.76 22.84 4.09
C ASP A 210 10.95 21.86 4.17
N VAL A 211 11.13 21.18 5.31
CA VAL A 211 12.16 20.14 5.47
C VAL A 211 11.93 18.97 4.52
N ALA A 212 10.68 18.50 4.41
CA ALA A 212 10.33 17.42 3.50
C ALA A 212 10.60 17.81 2.04
N SER A 213 10.20 19.02 1.62
CA SER A 213 10.48 19.56 0.28
C SER A 213 11.98 19.67 0.00
N ALA A 214 12.75 20.17 0.96
CA ALA A 214 14.21 20.27 0.80
C ALA A 214 14.88 18.89 0.66
N LYS A 215 14.40 17.89 1.41
CA LYS A 215 14.86 16.49 1.30
C LYS A 215 14.53 15.88 -0.06
N GLU A 216 13.32 16.14 -0.56
CA GLU A 216 12.89 15.71 -1.88
C GLU A 216 13.67 16.39 -2.99
N ASP A 217 13.90 17.71 -2.90
CA ASP A 217 14.71 18.47 -3.83
C ASP A 217 16.15 17.96 -3.89
N LYS A 218 16.75 17.69 -2.73
CA LYS A 218 18.08 17.05 -2.65
C LYS A 218 18.09 15.71 -3.40
N ASN A 219 17.13 14.84 -3.12
CA ASN A 219 17.05 13.52 -3.76
C ASN A 219 16.84 13.65 -5.27
N ARG A 220 15.99 14.60 -5.69
CA ARG A 220 15.77 14.92 -7.10
C ARG A 220 17.06 15.37 -7.80
N MET A 221 17.84 16.27 -7.18
CA MET A 221 19.12 16.72 -7.72
C MET A 221 20.14 15.60 -7.84
N VAL A 222 20.21 14.72 -6.82
CA VAL A 222 21.09 13.53 -6.87
C VAL A 222 20.69 12.60 -8.01
N ASN A 223 19.41 12.27 -8.10
CA ASN A 223 18.90 11.38 -9.15
C ASN A 223 19.10 11.98 -10.57
N GLN A 224 18.91 13.29 -10.72
CA GLN A 224 19.19 13.99 -11.98
C GLN A 224 20.68 13.94 -12.36
N ALA A 225 21.57 14.18 -11.39
CA ALA A 225 23.01 14.11 -11.61
C ALA A 225 23.46 12.69 -11.96
N GLU A 226 22.90 11.67 -11.29
CA GLU A 226 23.17 10.27 -11.61
C GLU A 226 22.61 9.88 -12.99
N GLY A 227 21.41 10.33 -13.33
CA GLY A 227 20.83 10.16 -14.66
C GLY A 227 21.72 10.77 -15.76
N TYR A 228 22.15 12.02 -15.54
CA TYR A 228 23.08 12.70 -16.47
C TYR A 228 24.40 11.95 -16.61
N ARG A 229 25.00 11.51 -15.51
CA ARG A 229 26.24 10.71 -15.54
C ARG A 229 26.06 9.41 -16.33
N ASN A 230 24.93 8.72 -16.09
CA ASN A 230 24.63 7.45 -16.74
C ASN A 230 24.29 7.59 -18.23
N ASP A 231 23.90 8.78 -18.69
CA ASP A 231 23.70 9.10 -20.10
C ASP A 231 25.03 9.49 -20.80
N ILE A 232 25.76 10.44 -20.21
CA ILE A 232 26.94 11.03 -20.86
C ILE A 232 28.13 10.05 -20.95
N ILE A 233 28.40 9.30 -19.87
CA ILE A 233 29.59 8.43 -19.84
C ILE A 233 29.49 7.28 -20.86
N PRO A 234 28.36 6.53 -20.95
CA PRO A 234 28.23 5.49 -21.98
C PRO A 234 28.24 6.05 -23.40
N LYS A 235 27.61 7.21 -23.62
CA LYS A 235 27.58 7.89 -24.90
C LYS A 235 29.00 8.29 -25.37
N ALA A 236 29.73 8.96 -24.48
CA ALA A 236 31.13 9.35 -24.81
C ALA A 236 32.02 8.13 -25.05
N ARG A 237 31.86 7.05 -24.30
CA ARG A 237 32.57 5.79 -24.54
C ARG A 237 32.19 5.15 -25.90
N GLY A 238 30.88 5.16 -26.20
CA GLY A 238 30.38 4.66 -27.48
C GLY A 238 30.93 5.47 -28.68
N GLU A 239 30.92 6.79 -28.57
CA GLU A 239 31.50 7.68 -29.60
C GLU A 239 33.00 7.46 -29.75
N ALA A 240 33.76 7.33 -28.67
CA ALA A 240 35.20 7.03 -28.71
C ALA A 240 35.48 5.67 -29.38
N GLU A 241 34.73 4.62 -29.00
CA GLU A 241 34.88 3.29 -29.59
C GLU A 241 34.50 3.29 -31.08
N ALA A 242 33.40 3.97 -31.44
CA ALA A 242 33.03 4.13 -32.87
C ALA A 242 34.14 4.82 -33.67
N MET A 243 34.72 5.89 -33.15
CA MET A 243 35.82 6.60 -33.80
C MET A 243 37.08 5.71 -33.99
N ILE A 244 37.39 4.88 -32.97
CA ILE A 244 38.50 3.91 -33.08
C ILE A 244 38.18 2.86 -34.14
N ARG A 245 36.98 2.30 -34.16
CA ARG A 245 36.58 1.29 -35.16
C ARG A 245 36.53 1.84 -36.55
N ASP A 246 36.08 3.05 -36.74
CA ASP A 246 36.09 3.73 -38.04
C ASP A 246 37.53 3.94 -38.54
N ALA A 247 38.45 4.37 -37.68
CA ALA A 247 39.85 4.53 -38.01
C ALA A 247 40.54 3.18 -38.35
N GLU A 248 40.23 2.13 -37.58
CA GLU A 248 40.72 0.76 -37.89
C GLU A 248 40.16 0.26 -39.21
N GLY A 249 38.86 0.46 -39.49
CA GLY A 249 38.21 0.12 -40.73
C GLY A 249 38.81 0.88 -41.92
N PHE A 250 39.05 2.18 -41.73
CA PHE A 250 39.75 2.97 -42.77
C PHE A 250 41.18 2.46 -43.05
N ARG A 251 41.95 2.18 -41.99
CA ARG A 251 43.30 1.63 -42.13
C ARG A 251 43.29 0.31 -42.89
N GLU A 252 42.41 -0.63 -42.50
CA GLU A 252 42.32 -1.94 -43.14
C GLU A 252 41.88 -1.82 -44.61
N SER A 253 40.89 -0.98 -44.89
CA SER A 253 40.43 -0.68 -46.26
C SER A 253 41.55 -0.11 -47.10
N ARG A 254 42.37 0.81 -46.57
CA ARG A 254 43.50 1.40 -47.24
C ARG A 254 44.58 0.37 -47.58
N ILE A 255 44.90 -0.50 -46.62
CA ILE A 255 45.85 -1.58 -46.79
C ILE A 255 45.39 -2.54 -47.92
N LYS A 256 44.15 -3.04 -47.80
CA LYS A 256 43.57 -3.98 -48.78
C LYS A 256 43.45 -3.40 -50.17
N ARG A 257 43.12 -2.12 -50.27
CA ARG A 257 43.11 -1.42 -51.58
C ARG A 257 44.49 -1.32 -52.18
N SER A 258 45.51 -0.99 -51.37
CA SER A 258 46.87 -0.91 -51.81
C SER A 258 47.44 -2.27 -52.24
N GLU A 259 47.13 -3.33 -51.45
CA GLU A 259 47.46 -4.72 -51.82
C GLU A 259 46.79 -5.13 -53.16
N GLY A 260 45.49 -4.81 -53.28
CA GLY A 260 44.73 -5.08 -54.52
C GLY A 260 45.27 -4.36 -55.71
N ASP A 261 45.65 -3.08 -55.58
CA ASP A 261 46.30 -2.30 -56.69
C ASP A 261 47.63 -2.88 -57.03
N ALA A 262 48.48 -3.32 -56.10
CA ALA A 262 49.76 -3.97 -56.33
C ALA A 262 49.62 -5.32 -57.08
N VAL A 263 48.64 -6.15 -56.62
CA VAL A 263 48.31 -7.43 -57.26
C VAL A 263 47.79 -7.20 -58.68
N LYS A 264 46.93 -6.21 -58.89
CA LYS A 264 46.42 -5.81 -60.21
C LYS A 264 47.57 -5.37 -61.11
N PHE A 265 48.45 -4.51 -60.62
CA PHE A 265 49.64 -4.04 -61.41
C PHE A 265 50.54 -5.20 -61.81
N THR A 266 50.90 -6.06 -60.88
CA THR A 266 51.76 -7.21 -61.15
C THR A 266 51.15 -8.19 -62.15
N THR A 267 49.81 -8.42 -62.01
CA THR A 267 49.07 -9.27 -62.96
C THR A 267 49.05 -8.66 -64.36
N ILE A 268 48.77 -7.38 -64.50
CA ILE A 268 48.80 -6.65 -65.77
C ILE A 268 50.22 -6.66 -66.35
N LEU A 269 51.26 -6.44 -65.53
CA LEU A 269 52.66 -6.48 -65.95
C LEU A 269 53.03 -7.85 -66.45
N LYS A 270 52.58 -8.94 -65.83
CA LYS A 270 52.82 -10.31 -66.30
C LYS A 270 52.24 -10.55 -67.70
N GLU A 271 50.99 -10.13 -67.94
CA GLU A 271 50.38 -10.25 -69.27
C GLU A 271 50.95 -9.31 -70.28
N TYR A 272 51.34 -8.08 -69.91
CA TYR A 272 52.02 -7.14 -70.75
C TYR A 272 53.35 -7.72 -71.26
N ARG A 273 54.11 -8.40 -70.40
CA ARG A 273 55.38 -9.05 -70.81
C ARG A 273 55.21 -10.13 -71.86
N LYS A 274 54.07 -10.83 -71.92
CA LYS A 274 53.73 -11.87 -72.88
C LYS A 274 53.41 -11.30 -74.28
N ALA A 275 52.63 -10.18 -74.34
CA ALA A 275 52.13 -9.59 -75.57
C ALA A 275 52.03 -8.05 -75.46
N LYS A 276 53.20 -7.38 -75.62
CA LYS A 276 53.34 -5.94 -75.35
C LYS A 276 52.44 -5.06 -76.23
N SER A 277 52.38 -5.24 -77.55
CA SER A 277 51.59 -4.38 -78.43
C SER A 277 50.07 -4.54 -78.27
N ILE A 278 49.62 -5.73 -78.05
CA ILE A 278 48.16 -6.02 -77.86
C ILE A 278 47.68 -5.46 -76.54
N THR A 279 48.41 -5.69 -75.43
CA THR A 279 48.03 -5.25 -74.11
C THR A 279 48.07 -3.71 -73.99
N GLN A 280 49.05 -3.05 -74.70
CA GLN A 280 49.15 -1.60 -74.76
C GLN A 280 47.88 -0.99 -75.40
N LYS A 281 47.50 -1.54 -76.59
CA LYS A 281 46.28 -1.07 -77.27
C LYS A 281 45.01 -1.29 -76.45
N ARG A 282 44.91 -2.43 -75.80
CA ARG A 282 43.76 -2.73 -74.89
C ARG A 282 43.67 -1.76 -73.71
N LEU A 283 44.76 -1.53 -73.01
CA LEU A 283 44.80 -0.59 -71.90
C LEU A 283 44.47 0.84 -72.31
N TYR A 284 44.97 1.23 -73.48
CA TYR A 284 44.66 2.54 -74.03
C TYR A 284 43.20 2.70 -74.37
N LEU A 285 42.56 1.71 -75.00
CA LEU A 285 41.14 1.72 -75.30
C LEU A 285 40.25 1.70 -74.01
N GLU A 286 40.57 0.85 -73.02
CA GLU A 286 39.92 0.79 -71.79
C GLU A 286 40.02 2.12 -71.00
N THR A 287 41.15 2.80 -71.11
CA THR A 287 41.32 4.11 -70.43
C THR A 287 40.55 5.19 -71.20
N MET A 288 40.56 5.20 -72.53
CA MET A 288 39.73 6.13 -73.27
C MET A 288 38.25 5.93 -73.09
N GLU A 289 37.80 4.69 -73.03
CA GLU A 289 36.39 4.36 -72.72
C GLU A 289 35.91 4.90 -71.31
N LYS A 290 36.81 4.97 -70.38
CA LYS A 290 36.49 5.55 -69.02
C LYS A 290 36.60 7.07 -68.99
N VAL A 291 37.47 7.67 -69.78
CA VAL A 291 37.77 9.11 -69.79
C VAL A 291 36.82 9.88 -70.71
N LEU A 292 36.54 9.34 -71.91
CA LEU A 292 35.71 10.01 -72.91
C LEU A 292 34.28 10.37 -72.48
N PRO A 293 33.56 9.56 -71.67
CA PRO A 293 32.21 9.93 -71.19
C PRO A 293 32.18 11.14 -70.26
N ASN A 294 33.32 11.42 -69.61
CA ASN A 294 33.47 12.50 -68.64
C ASN A 294 34.08 13.79 -69.19
N ILE A 295 34.38 13.83 -70.46
CA ILE A 295 34.98 15.02 -71.12
C ILE A 295 33.86 15.84 -71.77
N GLU A 296 33.81 17.14 -71.48
CA GLU A 296 33.00 18.10 -72.22
C GLU A 296 33.44 18.21 -73.68
N LYS A 297 32.52 18.36 -74.62
CA LYS A 297 32.73 18.40 -76.04
C LYS A 297 33.78 19.46 -76.43
N ILE A 298 34.91 19.04 -77.01
CA ILE A 298 35.82 19.93 -77.67
C ILE A 298 35.52 19.86 -79.17
N ILE A 299 35.05 20.96 -79.78
CA ILE A 299 34.88 21.12 -81.25
C ILE A 299 36.17 21.68 -81.81
N ILE A 300 36.89 20.89 -82.57
CA ILE A 300 38.04 21.37 -83.31
C ILE A 300 37.52 21.70 -84.71
N PRO A 301 37.49 22.99 -85.14
CA PRO A 301 37.14 23.33 -86.49
C PRO A 301 38.34 23.00 -87.41
N ASP A 302 38.11 22.11 -88.35
CA ASP A 302 39.09 21.89 -89.42
C ASP A 302 39.01 23.03 -90.44
N LYS A 303 40.13 23.65 -90.73
CA LYS A 303 40.19 24.90 -91.47
C LYS A 303 39.98 24.72 -92.99
N ASP A 304 39.90 23.48 -93.52
CA ASP A 304 39.92 23.24 -94.94
C ASP A 304 38.88 22.30 -95.57
N SER A 305 37.84 21.92 -94.81
CA SER A 305 36.73 21.16 -95.41
C SER A 305 35.37 21.56 -94.85
N GLY A 306 34.55 22.08 -95.69
CA GLY A 306 33.21 22.59 -95.43
C GLY A 306 32.19 21.55 -95.02
N ASN A 307 32.58 20.54 -94.22
CA ASN A 307 31.65 19.54 -93.66
C ASN A 307 31.73 19.60 -92.16
N MET A 308 30.65 20.09 -91.54
CA MET A 308 30.43 19.95 -90.06
C MET A 308 30.30 18.45 -89.70
N LEU A 309 31.33 17.93 -89.02
CA LEU A 309 31.23 16.64 -88.37
C LEU A 309 30.19 16.73 -87.28
N ASN A 310 29.06 16.04 -87.48
CA ASN A 310 28.04 15.84 -86.46
C ASN A 310 28.63 14.96 -85.35
N LEU A 311 29.15 15.58 -84.28
CA LEU A 311 29.63 14.85 -83.15
C LEU A 311 28.41 14.25 -82.40
N LEU A 312 28.34 12.92 -82.46
CA LEU A 312 27.34 12.17 -81.62
C LEU A 312 27.42 12.62 -80.18
N ASN A 313 26.25 12.93 -79.65
CA ASN A 313 26.10 13.22 -78.24
C ASN A 313 26.36 11.94 -77.41
N LEU A 314 27.56 11.78 -76.88
CA LEU A 314 27.98 10.62 -76.07
C LEU A 314 27.46 10.62 -74.67
N ASN A 315 26.54 11.53 -74.28
CA ASN A 315 25.97 11.59 -72.98
C ASN A 315 24.42 11.56 -73.07
N PRO A 316 23.80 10.37 -73.23
CA PRO A 316 22.35 10.24 -73.10
C PRO A 316 21.98 10.12 -71.64
N GLY A 317 21.78 11.22 -70.94
CA GLY A 317 21.12 11.09 -69.64
C GLY A 317 21.59 12.00 -68.51
N LYS A 318 21.33 13.27 -68.64
CA LYS A 318 20.90 14.08 -67.50
C LYS A 318 19.79 15.01 -67.97
N GLY A 319 18.62 14.38 -68.21
CA GLY A 319 17.37 15.09 -68.27
C GLY A 319 17.08 15.59 -66.87
N GLY A 320 16.96 16.87 -66.70
CA GLY A 320 16.66 17.51 -65.46
C GLY A 320 15.37 17.00 -64.83
N LYS A 321 15.41 16.81 -63.55
CA LYS A 321 14.22 16.93 -62.73
C LYS A 321 14.37 18.21 -61.90
N LYS A 322 13.39 19.07 -62.08
CA LYS A 322 13.06 20.17 -61.17
C LYS A 322 12.77 19.67 -59.76
#